data_32b8af0495470ff17821eaa1fd1e98d9
#
_entry.id   32b8af0495470ff17821eaa1fd1e98d9
#
_cell.length_a   1.000
_cell.length_b   1.000
_cell.length_c   1.000
_cell.angle_alpha   90.00
_cell.angle_beta   90.00
_cell.angle_gamma   90.00
#
_symmetry.space_group_name_H-M   'P 1'
#
loop_
_entity.id
_entity.type
_entity.pdbx_description
1 polymer ?
#
loop_
_entity_poly.entity_id
_entity_poly.type
_entity_poly.pdbx_seq_one_letter_code
_entity_poly.pdbx_strand_id
1 'polypeptide(L)'
;VGSEMCIRDRLKRRSIMKKIDIYEELKSNDYPGRGIVIGKSADGKSAVTAYFIMGRSVNSRNRVFIEDGDGIRTQAFDPSKLEDPHLIIYAPVRVLGDKTIVTNGDQTDTIYEHMENGQTFEQSLRTREFEDDDPNFTPRISGIIEPNKGGFDYSMSILKSADGNPQSCQRYTFSYNNPLDGEGHFIHTYM
;
A
#
# COMPACT_ATOMS: atom_id res chain seq x y z
N VAL A 1 10.77 -10.99 -24.06
CA VAL A 1 10.50 -9.77 -24.86
C VAL A 1 10.54 -8.51 -24.00
N GLY A 2 11.21 -8.52 -22.84
CA GLY A 2 11.23 -7.36 -21.93
C GLY A 2 12.58 -6.63 -21.77
N SER A 3 13.68 -7.14 -22.27
CA SER A 3 15.00 -6.59 -21.94
C SER A 3 15.55 -5.54 -22.94
N GLU A 4 15.07 -5.50 -24.14
CA GLU A 4 15.57 -4.50 -25.13
C GLU A 4 14.88 -3.14 -25.05
N MET A 5 13.73 -3.05 -24.40
CA MET A 5 13.01 -1.77 -24.26
C MET A 5 13.68 -0.80 -23.29
N CYS A 6 14.54 -1.28 -22.39
CA CYS A 6 15.20 -0.43 -21.39
C CYS A 6 16.38 0.40 -21.90
N ILE A 7 17.06 0.04 -22.99
CA ILE A 7 18.31 0.69 -23.36
C ILE A 7 18.15 1.76 -24.45
N ARG A 8 17.26 1.57 -25.42
CA ARG A 8 17.05 2.54 -26.50
C ARG A 8 16.17 3.74 -26.14
N ASP A 9 15.28 3.59 -25.17
CA ASP A 9 14.37 4.65 -24.72
C ASP A 9 14.99 5.63 -23.71
N ARG A 10 16.20 5.37 -23.21
CA ARG A 10 16.88 6.24 -22.23
C ARG A 10 17.17 7.66 -22.69
N LEU A 11 17.20 7.90 -23.97
CA LEU A 11 17.60 9.21 -24.52
C LEU A 11 16.39 10.14 -24.81
N LYS A 12 15.15 9.69 -24.64
CA LYS A 12 13.95 10.52 -24.92
C LYS A 12 12.94 10.61 -23.78
N ARG A 13 13.17 9.99 -22.62
CA ARG A 13 12.18 9.99 -21.53
C ARG A 13 12.48 11.01 -20.44
N ARG A 14 11.70 12.04 -20.45
CA ARG A 14 11.32 12.81 -19.27
C ARG A 14 10.35 11.93 -18.46
N SER A 15 10.79 11.48 -17.27
CA SER A 15 10.01 10.76 -16.26
C SER A 15 9.56 9.33 -16.62
N ILE A 16 9.99 8.36 -15.83
CA ILE A 16 9.55 6.96 -15.87
C ILE A 16 8.11 6.83 -15.30
N MET A 17 7.67 7.80 -14.51
CA MET A 17 6.36 7.81 -13.87
C MET A 17 5.40 8.73 -14.60
N LYS A 18 4.18 8.25 -14.83
CA LYS A 18 3.08 9.06 -15.34
C LYS A 18 2.56 9.95 -14.21
N LYS A 19 2.52 11.27 -14.43
CA LYS A 19 1.77 12.16 -13.54
C LYS A 19 0.28 11.93 -13.78
N ILE A 20 -0.45 11.61 -12.72
CA ILE A 20 -1.88 11.35 -12.75
C ILE A 20 -2.62 12.37 -11.89
N ASP A 21 -3.86 12.66 -12.26
CA ASP A 21 -4.86 13.23 -11.37
C ASP A 21 -5.61 12.06 -10.72
N ILE A 22 -5.39 11.85 -9.43
CA ILE A 22 -5.94 10.69 -8.72
C ILE A 22 -7.48 10.72 -8.66
N TYR A 23 -8.08 11.91 -8.65
CA TYR A 23 -9.54 12.05 -8.69
C TYR A 23 -10.11 11.56 -10.02
N GLU A 24 -9.54 12.00 -11.14
CA GLU A 24 -10.00 11.58 -12.47
C GLU A 24 -9.72 10.08 -12.72
N GLU A 25 -8.61 9.56 -12.21
CA GLU A 25 -8.28 8.14 -12.31
C GLU A 25 -9.28 7.26 -11.54
N LEU A 26 -9.63 7.65 -10.31
CA LEU A 26 -10.59 6.90 -9.48
C LEU A 26 -12.03 7.06 -9.94
N LYS A 27 -12.41 8.25 -10.42
CA LYS A 27 -13.75 8.54 -10.91
C LYS A 27 -14.13 7.69 -12.14
N SER A 28 -13.17 7.39 -13.00
CA SER A 28 -13.37 6.61 -14.21
C SER A 28 -13.22 5.09 -14.01
N ASN A 29 -12.89 4.64 -12.80
CA ASN A 29 -12.65 3.24 -12.48
C ASN A 29 -13.78 2.67 -11.61
N ASP A 30 -14.59 1.78 -12.17
CA ASP A 30 -15.72 1.15 -11.48
C ASP A 30 -15.30 0.27 -10.29
N TYR A 31 -14.04 -0.21 -10.30
CA TYR A 31 -13.47 -1.02 -9.24
C TYR A 31 -11.98 -0.73 -8.98
N PRO A 32 -11.66 0.36 -8.28
CA PRO A 32 -10.27 0.70 -7.98
C PRO A 32 -9.58 -0.25 -6.98
N GLY A 33 -10.33 -1.16 -6.37
CA GLY A 33 -9.81 -2.10 -5.40
C GLY A 33 -9.29 -1.42 -4.13
N ARG A 34 -8.00 -1.53 -3.88
CA ARG A 34 -7.32 -0.90 -2.73
C ARG A 34 -6.17 -0.04 -3.23
N GLY A 35 -5.98 1.11 -2.60
CA GLY A 35 -4.89 2.01 -2.98
C GLY A 35 -4.31 2.76 -1.79
N ILE A 36 -3.00 3.00 -1.87
CA ILE A 36 -2.24 3.79 -0.91
C ILE A 36 -1.59 4.95 -1.67
N VAL A 37 -1.74 6.14 -1.13
CA VAL A 37 -1.00 7.33 -1.54
C VAL A 37 -0.06 7.73 -0.41
N ILE A 38 1.19 8.03 -0.72
CA ILE A 38 2.12 8.67 0.22
C ILE A 38 2.80 9.82 -0.50
N GLY A 39 2.93 10.95 0.18
CA GLY A 39 3.57 12.13 -0.37
C GLY A 39 3.76 13.24 0.64
N LYS A 40 4.12 14.42 0.12
CA LYS A 40 4.35 15.63 0.90
C LYS A 40 3.30 16.68 0.57
N SER A 41 2.77 17.35 1.58
CA SER A 41 1.79 18.42 1.40
C SER A 41 2.37 19.56 0.53
N ALA A 42 1.47 20.33 -0.12
CA ALA A 42 1.89 21.40 -1.02
C ALA A 42 2.62 22.54 -0.29
N ASP A 43 2.38 22.72 1.01
CA ASP A 43 3.10 23.69 1.85
C ASP A 43 4.41 23.14 2.43
N GLY A 44 4.75 21.89 2.11
CA GLY A 44 5.99 21.22 2.51
C GLY A 44 6.07 20.83 4.00
N LYS A 45 5.00 20.99 4.78
CA LYS A 45 5.06 20.83 6.24
C LYS A 45 4.67 19.47 6.76
N SER A 46 3.94 18.67 5.96
CA SER A 46 3.36 17.41 6.42
C SER A 46 3.68 16.27 5.48
N ALA A 47 4.01 15.11 6.04
CA ALA A 47 3.86 13.85 5.36
C ALA A 47 2.35 13.52 5.27
N VAL A 48 1.90 13.05 4.13
CA VAL A 48 0.49 12.72 3.90
C VAL A 48 0.41 11.27 3.45
N THR A 49 -0.47 10.50 4.07
CA THR A 49 -0.85 9.19 3.55
C THR A 49 -2.37 9.09 3.47
N ALA A 50 -2.85 8.40 2.44
CA ALA A 50 -4.25 8.07 2.29
C ALA A 50 -4.36 6.59 1.88
N TYR A 51 -5.29 5.90 2.51
CA TYR A 51 -5.65 4.53 2.15
C TYR A 51 -7.14 4.47 1.86
N PHE A 52 -7.50 3.86 0.75
CA PHE A 52 -8.89 3.55 0.43
C PHE A 52 -9.06 2.08 0.08
N ILE A 53 -10.27 1.59 0.27
CA ILE A 53 -10.63 0.21 0.00
C ILE A 53 -12.03 0.11 -0.56
N MET A 54 -12.19 -0.67 -1.64
CA MET A 54 -13.46 -1.10 -2.19
C MET A 54 -13.52 -2.63 -2.18
N GLY A 55 -14.47 -3.18 -1.45
CA GLY A 55 -14.69 -4.63 -1.39
C GLY A 55 -15.56 -5.12 -2.54
N ARG A 56 -15.32 -6.33 -3.04
CA ARG A 56 -16.15 -6.98 -4.07
C ARG A 56 -17.40 -7.63 -3.49
N SER A 57 -17.26 -8.40 -2.43
CA SER A 57 -18.35 -9.13 -1.79
C SER A 57 -19.11 -8.26 -0.78
N VAL A 58 -20.31 -8.70 -0.39
CA VAL A 58 -21.08 -8.07 0.70
C VAL A 58 -20.27 -8.09 2.00
N ASN A 59 -19.64 -9.21 2.33
CA ASN A 59 -18.79 -9.33 3.50
C ASN A 59 -17.61 -8.35 3.45
N SER A 60 -16.90 -8.26 2.34
CA SER A 60 -15.77 -7.33 2.19
C SER A 60 -16.15 -5.84 2.20
N ARG A 61 -17.41 -5.50 1.93
CA ARG A 61 -17.96 -4.13 2.05
C ARG A 61 -18.47 -3.82 3.45
N ASN A 62 -18.66 -4.84 4.29
CA ASN A 62 -19.18 -4.71 5.64
C ASN A 62 -18.10 -4.27 6.63
N ARG A 63 -17.45 -3.12 6.36
CA ARG A 63 -16.41 -2.58 7.24
C ARG A 63 -16.37 -1.06 7.24
N VAL A 64 -15.90 -0.54 8.35
CA VAL A 64 -15.59 0.87 8.57
C VAL A 64 -14.20 1.00 9.17
N PHE A 65 -13.61 2.18 9.02
CA PHE A 65 -12.39 2.54 9.74
C PHE A 65 -12.73 3.17 11.07
N ILE A 66 -12.02 2.77 12.10
CA ILE A 66 -12.10 3.37 13.42
C ILE A 66 -10.69 3.70 13.92
N GLU A 67 -10.58 4.70 14.76
CA GLU A 67 -9.34 5.03 15.47
C GLU A 67 -8.94 3.89 16.42
N ASP A 68 -7.64 3.61 16.50
CA ASP A 68 -7.06 2.60 17.37
C ASP A 68 -5.71 3.10 17.90
N GLY A 69 -5.76 3.85 19.01
CA GLY A 69 -4.60 4.59 19.50
C GLY A 69 -4.12 5.61 18.47
N ASP A 70 -2.84 5.55 18.11
CA ASP A 70 -2.23 6.41 17.08
C ASP A 70 -2.45 5.87 15.66
N GLY A 71 -3.14 4.74 15.53
CA GLY A 71 -3.38 4.04 14.28
C GLY A 71 -4.86 4.00 13.89
N ILE A 72 -5.14 3.15 12.93
CA ILE A 72 -6.49 2.90 12.41
C ILE A 72 -6.66 1.40 12.28
N ARG A 73 -7.84 0.89 12.65
CA ARG A 73 -8.24 -0.48 12.35
C ARG A 73 -9.57 -0.54 11.60
N THR A 74 -9.83 -1.64 10.95
CA THR A 74 -11.13 -1.96 10.38
C THR A 74 -12.02 -2.62 11.43
N GLN A 75 -13.31 -2.38 11.31
CA GLN A 75 -14.35 -3.01 12.11
C GLN A 75 -15.53 -3.36 11.22
N ALA A 76 -16.27 -4.43 11.55
CA ALA A 76 -17.52 -4.73 10.86
C ALA A 76 -18.52 -3.58 11.07
N PHE A 77 -19.11 -3.10 9.98
CA PHE A 77 -20.21 -2.12 10.05
C PHE A 77 -21.46 -2.75 10.69
N ASP A 78 -21.78 -3.97 10.28
CA ASP A 78 -22.86 -4.78 10.86
C ASP A 78 -22.26 -6.11 11.33
N PRO A 79 -22.03 -6.29 12.65
CA PRO A 79 -21.43 -7.50 13.19
C PRO A 79 -22.24 -8.77 12.91
N SER A 80 -23.57 -8.66 12.72
CA SER A 80 -24.44 -9.80 12.43
C SER A 80 -24.20 -10.40 11.03
N LYS A 81 -23.54 -9.67 10.15
CA LYS A 81 -23.20 -10.06 8.77
C LYS A 81 -21.73 -10.41 8.58
N LEU A 82 -20.98 -10.55 9.66
CA LEU A 82 -19.58 -10.89 9.62
C LEU A 82 -19.41 -12.39 9.40
N GLU A 83 -18.94 -12.78 8.20
CA GLU A 83 -18.75 -14.18 7.83
C GLU A 83 -17.32 -14.66 8.07
N ASP A 84 -16.32 -13.88 7.65
CA ASP A 84 -14.90 -14.19 7.82
C ASP A 84 -14.14 -12.97 8.31
N PRO A 85 -13.84 -12.87 9.61
CA PRO A 85 -13.14 -11.73 10.17
C PRO A 85 -11.70 -11.61 9.69
N HIS A 86 -11.01 -12.71 9.39
CA HIS A 86 -9.58 -12.69 9.07
C HIS A 86 -9.25 -11.90 7.79
N LEU A 87 -10.17 -11.86 6.83
CA LEU A 87 -9.99 -11.14 5.58
C LEU A 87 -10.37 -9.65 5.65
N ILE A 88 -11.11 -9.25 6.68
CA ILE A 88 -11.67 -7.90 6.73
C ILE A 88 -11.32 -7.11 7.99
N ILE A 89 -10.91 -7.78 9.08
CA ILE A 89 -10.51 -7.12 10.32
C ILE A 89 -8.98 -7.13 10.44
N TYR A 90 -8.39 -5.96 10.31
CA TYR A 90 -6.94 -5.72 10.45
C TYR A 90 -6.69 -4.24 10.76
N ALA A 91 -5.48 -3.90 11.11
CA ALA A 91 -5.06 -2.51 11.30
C ALA A 91 -4.40 -1.99 10.00
N PRO A 92 -5.09 -1.23 9.14
CA PRO A 92 -4.46 -0.67 7.95
C PRO A 92 -3.39 0.36 8.25
N VAL A 93 -3.42 1.00 9.42
CA VAL A 93 -2.40 1.96 9.85
C VAL A 93 -1.95 1.64 11.26
N ARG A 94 -0.64 1.50 11.45
CA ARG A 94 0.01 1.42 12.76
C ARG A 94 1.20 2.37 12.84
N VAL A 95 1.46 2.87 14.03
CA VAL A 95 2.60 3.75 14.32
C VAL A 95 3.60 3.00 15.19
N LEU A 96 4.86 2.95 14.76
CA LEU A 96 5.98 2.37 15.49
C LEU A 96 7.00 3.48 15.81
N GLY A 97 6.99 3.97 17.04
CA GLY A 97 7.78 5.14 17.41
C GLY A 97 7.33 6.37 16.62
N ASP A 98 8.16 6.86 15.73
CA ASP A 98 7.87 7.99 14.84
C ASP A 98 7.49 7.57 13.40
N LYS A 99 7.48 6.27 13.11
CA LYS A 99 7.22 5.72 11.78
C LYS A 99 5.76 5.37 11.62
N THR A 100 5.19 5.69 10.45
CA THR A 100 3.81 5.32 10.10
C THR A 100 3.81 4.23 9.05
N ILE A 101 3.19 3.10 9.38
CA ILE A 101 3.03 1.94 8.50
C ILE A 101 1.59 1.95 7.98
N VAL A 102 1.41 1.78 6.67
CA VAL A 102 0.09 1.69 6.02
C VAL A 102 0.03 0.51 5.07
N THR A 103 -1.02 -0.31 5.15
CA THR A 103 -1.18 -1.49 4.28
C THR A 103 -2.65 -1.78 3.96
N ASN A 104 -2.87 -2.73 3.04
CA ASN A 104 -4.20 -3.20 2.68
C ASN A 104 -4.62 -4.51 3.35
N GLY A 105 -3.91 -4.97 4.37
CA GLY A 105 -4.22 -6.24 5.04
C GLY A 105 -3.44 -6.45 6.33
N ASP A 106 -3.45 -7.66 6.83
CA ASP A 106 -2.82 -8.08 8.10
C ASP A 106 -1.29 -8.02 8.11
N GLN A 107 -0.66 -7.83 6.95
CA GLN A 107 0.80 -7.63 6.90
C GLN A 107 1.27 -6.37 7.63
N THR A 108 0.37 -5.47 8.03
CA THR A 108 0.72 -4.34 8.91
C THR A 108 1.35 -4.84 10.20
N ASP A 109 0.74 -5.86 10.81
CA ASP A 109 1.23 -6.43 12.07
C ASP A 109 2.59 -7.12 11.86
N THR A 110 2.75 -7.84 10.74
CA THR A 110 4.05 -8.44 10.38
C THR A 110 5.15 -7.39 10.25
N ILE A 111 4.87 -6.27 9.55
CA ILE A 111 5.84 -5.18 9.39
C ILE A 111 6.17 -4.58 10.76
N TYR A 112 5.14 -4.28 11.55
CA TYR A 112 5.28 -3.70 12.88
C TYR A 112 6.17 -4.56 13.77
N GLU A 113 5.83 -5.83 13.95
CA GLU A 113 6.53 -6.76 14.83
C GLU A 113 7.98 -7.01 14.40
N HIS A 114 8.20 -7.19 13.10
CA HIS A 114 9.54 -7.40 12.56
C HIS A 114 10.43 -6.17 12.70
N MET A 115 9.88 -4.98 12.46
CA MET A 115 10.63 -3.73 12.64
C MET A 115 10.89 -3.42 14.11
N GLU A 116 9.97 -3.72 15.02
CA GLU A 116 10.18 -3.65 16.46
C GLU A 116 11.36 -4.53 16.90
N ASN A 117 11.55 -5.66 16.21
CA ASN A 117 12.68 -6.58 16.41
C ASN A 117 13.92 -6.22 15.56
N GLY A 118 14.01 -5.02 15.00
CA GLY A 118 15.19 -4.48 14.32
C GLY A 118 15.34 -4.86 12.84
N GLN A 119 14.34 -5.47 12.22
CA GLN A 119 14.34 -5.72 10.78
C GLN A 119 13.94 -4.45 10.00
N THR A 120 14.30 -4.39 8.72
CA THR A 120 13.86 -3.32 7.85
C THR A 120 12.44 -3.60 7.30
N PHE A 121 11.79 -2.56 6.78
CA PHE A 121 10.50 -2.68 6.08
C PHE A 121 10.53 -3.76 4.99
N GLU A 122 11.55 -3.76 4.15
CA GLU A 122 11.70 -4.74 3.08
C GLU A 122 11.93 -6.16 3.60
N GLN A 123 12.76 -6.31 4.66
CA GLN A 123 13.01 -7.62 5.28
C GLN A 123 11.73 -8.19 5.89
N SER A 124 10.92 -7.35 6.52
CA SER A 124 9.64 -7.74 7.12
C SER A 124 8.68 -8.37 6.10
N LEU A 125 8.68 -7.86 4.87
CA LEU A 125 7.80 -8.34 3.81
C LEU A 125 8.29 -9.63 3.11
N ARG A 126 9.50 -10.12 3.42
CA ARG A 126 10.00 -11.37 2.81
C ARG A 126 9.24 -12.61 3.25
N THR A 127 8.60 -12.57 4.41
CA THR A 127 7.79 -13.65 4.95
C THR A 127 6.34 -13.65 4.43
N ARG A 128 5.97 -12.64 3.63
CA ARG A 128 4.61 -12.46 3.14
C ARG A 128 4.54 -12.63 1.62
N GLU A 129 3.37 -12.98 1.14
CA GLU A 129 3.03 -13.08 -0.28
C GLU A 129 1.74 -12.27 -0.54
N PHE A 130 1.14 -12.39 -1.70
CA PHE A 130 -0.21 -11.87 -2.00
C PHE A 130 -1.27 -12.55 -1.11
N GLU A 131 -2.52 -12.10 -1.15
CA GLU A 131 -3.62 -12.73 -0.38
C GLU A 131 -3.95 -14.10 -0.98
N ASP A 132 -4.26 -15.07 -0.10
CA ASP A 132 -4.71 -16.41 -0.46
C ASP A 132 -6.23 -16.40 -0.71
N ASP A 133 -6.64 -15.63 -1.73
CA ASP A 133 -8.02 -15.43 -2.13
C ASP A 133 -8.25 -15.92 -3.58
N ASP A 134 -7.92 -17.19 -3.85
CA ASP A 134 -8.14 -17.82 -5.16
C ASP A 134 -9.55 -17.51 -5.73
N PRO A 135 -9.68 -17.17 -7.02
CA PRO A 135 -8.64 -17.06 -8.07
C PRO A 135 -8.02 -15.65 -8.18
N ASN A 136 -8.26 -14.74 -7.24
CA ASN A 136 -7.89 -13.34 -7.38
C ASN A 136 -6.42 -13.07 -7.05
N PHE A 137 -5.87 -13.82 -6.08
CA PHE A 137 -4.52 -13.61 -5.55
C PHE A 137 -4.23 -12.12 -5.35
N THR A 138 -5.13 -11.46 -4.56
CA THR A 138 -5.13 -10.02 -4.38
C THR A 138 -3.75 -9.53 -3.93
N PRO A 139 -3.15 -8.58 -4.64
CA PRO A 139 -1.84 -8.05 -4.25
C PRO A 139 -1.87 -7.42 -2.87
N ARG A 140 -0.82 -7.65 -2.08
CA ARG A 140 -0.57 -6.92 -0.85
C ARG A 140 0.22 -5.67 -1.16
N ILE A 141 -0.34 -4.52 -0.85
CA ILE A 141 0.34 -3.23 -0.96
C ILE A 141 0.63 -2.68 0.43
N SER A 142 1.80 -2.08 0.57
CA SER A 142 2.29 -1.56 1.85
C SER A 142 3.04 -0.26 1.63
N GLY A 143 3.05 0.60 2.63
CA GLY A 143 3.86 1.79 2.67
C GLY A 143 4.38 2.06 4.08
N ILE A 144 5.50 2.77 4.17
CA ILE A 144 6.06 3.27 5.41
C ILE A 144 6.55 4.68 5.21
N ILE A 145 6.28 5.55 6.20
CA ILE A 145 6.84 6.89 6.31
C ILE A 145 7.84 6.86 7.46
N GLU A 146 9.05 7.32 7.19
CA GLU A 146 10.16 7.34 8.13
C GLU A 146 10.69 8.77 8.27
N PRO A 147 10.40 9.48 9.39
CA PRO A 147 10.95 10.80 9.65
C PRO A 147 12.48 10.80 9.69
N ASN A 148 13.07 11.87 9.20
CA ASN A 148 14.51 12.11 9.22
C ASN A 148 14.82 13.56 9.60
N LYS A 149 16.11 13.92 9.72
CA LYS A 149 16.55 15.26 10.13
C LYS A 149 16.10 16.40 9.19
N GLY A 150 15.79 16.08 7.93
CA GLY A 150 15.42 17.06 6.90
C GLY A 150 13.93 17.01 6.53
N GLY A 151 13.15 16.12 7.14
CA GLY A 151 11.76 15.89 6.81
C GLY A 151 11.38 14.41 6.98
N PHE A 152 11.19 13.72 5.88
CA PHE A 152 10.90 12.28 5.91
C PHE A 152 11.28 11.62 4.58
N ASP A 153 11.53 10.33 4.64
CA ASP A 153 11.58 9.42 3.51
C ASP A 153 10.37 8.49 3.56
N TYR A 154 10.06 7.83 2.47
CA TYR A 154 9.05 6.76 2.49
C TYR A 154 9.38 5.66 1.50
N SER A 155 8.86 4.48 1.77
CA SER A 155 8.92 3.34 0.86
C SER A 155 7.54 2.76 0.63
N MET A 156 7.32 2.22 -0.57
CA MET A 156 6.09 1.53 -0.94
C MET A 156 6.44 0.17 -1.53
N SER A 157 5.62 -0.83 -1.25
CA SER A 157 5.85 -2.20 -1.72
C SER A 157 4.57 -2.83 -2.26
N ILE A 158 4.73 -3.71 -3.24
CA ILE A 158 3.68 -4.59 -3.75
C ILE A 158 4.19 -6.03 -3.82
N LEU A 159 3.41 -6.94 -3.28
CA LEU A 159 3.57 -8.38 -3.39
C LEU A 159 2.42 -8.91 -4.24
N LYS A 160 2.72 -9.51 -5.37
CA LYS A 160 1.69 -10.00 -6.29
C LYS A 160 2.06 -11.34 -6.90
N SER A 161 1.06 -12.11 -7.32
CA SER A 161 1.27 -13.32 -8.09
C SER A 161 1.90 -13.00 -9.46
N ALA A 162 2.73 -13.91 -9.98
CA ALA A 162 3.25 -13.81 -11.33
C ALA A 162 2.18 -14.31 -12.31
N ASP A 163 1.47 -13.39 -12.96
CA ASP A 163 0.43 -13.67 -13.95
C ASP A 163 -0.67 -14.64 -13.42
N GLY A 164 -1.06 -14.50 -12.15
CA GLY A 164 -2.05 -15.34 -11.50
C GLY A 164 -1.53 -16.73 -11.08
N ASN A 165 -0.22 -16.96 -11.15
CA ASN A 165 0.36 -18.22 -10.68
C ASN A 165 0.52 -18.20 -9.14
N PRO A 166 -0.20 -19.09 -8.40
CA PRO A 166 -0.16 -19.11 -6.95
C PRO A 166 1.19 -19.55 -6.36
N GLN A 167 2.05 -20.17 -7.16
CA GLN A 167 3.36 -20.66 -6.71
C GLN A 167 4.49 -19.64 -6.92
N SER A 168 4.17 -18.45 -7.44
CA SER A 168 5.19 -17.44 -7.75
C SER A 168 4.78 -16.07 -7.27
N CYS A 169 5.51 -15.55 -6.29
CA CYS A 169 5.31 -14.20 -5.76
C CYS A 169 6.39 -13.24 -6.27
N GLN A 170 5.95 -12.17 -6.93
CA GLN A 170 6.78 -11.04 -7.30
C GLN A 170 6.75 -9.99 -6.18
N ARG A 171 7.93 -9.48 -5.82
CA ARG A 171 8.11 -8.48 -4.75
C ARG A 171 8.79 -7.25 -5.32
N TYR A 172 8.15 -6.10 -5.19
CA TYR A 172 8.70 -4.82 -5.61
C TYR A 172 8.66 -3.86 -4.43
N THR A 173 9.77 -3.14 -4.22
CA THR A 173 9.86 -2.06 -3.25
C THR A 173 10.42 -0.82 -3.95
N PHE A 174 9.77 0.32 -3.71
CA PHE A 174 10.13 1.62 -4.23
C PHE A 174 10.43 2.54 -3.05
N SER A 175 11.60 3.15 -3.03
CA SER A 175 12.01 4.07 -1.97
C SER A 175 12.17 5.47 -2.51
N TYR A 176 11.68 6.45 -1.77
CA TYR A 176 11.65 7.86 -2.12
C TYR A 176 12.28 8.67 -1.01
N ASN A 177 13.43 9.27 -1.31
CA ASN A 177 14.14 10.12 -0.39
C ASN A 177 13.87 11.60 -0.71
N ASN A 178 13.69 12.40 0.34
CA ASN A 178 13.46 13.83 0.22
C ASN A 178 12.32 14.18 -0.76
N PRO A 179 11.08 13.75 -0.49
CA PRO A 179 9.95 13.98 -1.39
C PRO A 179 9.72 15.47 -1.63
N LEU A 180 9.31 15.82 -2.85
CA LEU A 180 9.05 17.19 -3.26
C LEU A 180 7.69 17.68 -2.74
N ASP A 181 7.61 18.97 -2.44
CA ASP A 181 6.37 19.60 -1.96
C ASP A 181 5.25 19.46 -3.00
N GLY A 182 4.08 19.00 -2.55
CA GLY A 182 2.91 18.79 -3.39
C GLY A 182 2.99 17.54 -4.27
N GLU A 183 3.99 16.70 -4.10
CA GLU A 183 4.13 15.44 -4.85
C GLU A 183 3.98 14.22 -3.96
N GLY A 184 3.49 13.14 -4.57
CA GLY A 184 3.35 11.84 -3.93
C GLY A 184 3.29 10.71 -4.95
N HIS A 185 3.26 9.48 -4.44
CA HIS A 185 3.17 8.29 -5.25
C HIS A 185 1.94 7.48 -4.86
N PHE A 186 1.37 6.82 -5.85
CA PHE A 186 0.18 6.01 -5.73
C PHE A 186 0.48 4.56 -6.10
N ILE A 187 0.14 3.64 -5.21
CA ILE A 187 0.20 2.20 -5.45
C ILE A 187 -1.20 1.60 -5.23
N HIS A 188 -1.60 0.68 -6.08
CA HIS A 188 -2.95 0.10 -6.06
C HIS A 188 -2.96 -1.36 -6.48
N THR A 189 -4.05 -2.07 -6.17
CA THR A 189 -4.18 -3.51 -6.43
C THR A 189 -4.73 -3.82 -7.83
N TYR A 190 -5.64 -2.98 -8.34
CA TYR A 190 -6.31 -3.17 -9.63
C TYR A 190 -6.43 -1.84 -10.37
N MET A 191 -6.34 -1.90 -11.70
CA MET A 191 -6.65 -0.80 -12.61
C MET A 191 -7.83 -1.15 -13.48
#